data_d542f279619357e7fd0ec4b78eed30e9
#
_entry.id   d542f279619357e7fd0ec4b78eed30e9
#
_cell.length_a   1.000
_cell.length_b   1.000
_cell.length_c   1.000
_cell.angle_alpha   90.00
_cell.angle_beta   90.00
_cell.angle_gamma   90.00
#
_symmetry.space_group_name_H-M   'P 1'
#
loop_
_entity.id
_entity.type
_entity.pdbx_description
1 polymer ?
#
loop_
_entity_poly.entity_id
_entity_poly.type
_entity_poly.pdbx_seq_one_letter_code
_entity_poly.pdbx_strand_id
1 'polypeptide(L)'
;LYTAEKRIQDAATVFVNEVTQNICDETTRRQGNIVLRAGAIYNKNNYKWSWLSGFTFGTLNLFGMPFCSNVTELEVIVEIYDARNNLVAKFNERGYAKEYMAFYHGYYEFQRRAATLALQDGLMKIKELIEKDSQIIQAKLR
;
A
#
# COMPACT_ATOMS: atom_id res chain seq x y z
N LEU A 1 3.70 18.84 -2.90
CA LEU A 1 4.58 17.73 -3.31
C LEU A 1 4.53 16.62 -2.27
N TYR A 2 4.33 15.37 -2.73
CA TYR A 2 4.30 14.19 -1.87
C TYR A 2 5.75 13.78 -1.55
N THR A 3 6.26 14.26 -0.41
CA THR A 3 7.65 14.08 0.02
C THR A 3 7.93 12.65 0.52
N ALA A 4 9.20 12.26 0.56
CA ALA A 4 9.62 10.96 1.09
C ALA A 4 9.17 10.74 2.54
N GLU A 5 9.25 11.77 3.38
CA GLU A 5 8.80 11.73 4.78
C GLU A 5 7.30 11.43 4.90
N LYS A 6 6.45 12.09 4.09
CA LYS A 6 5.03 11.81 4.07
C LYS A 6 4.72 10.39 3.61
N ARG A 7 5.49 9.85 2.66
CA ARG A 7 5.35 8.44 2.22
C ARG A 7 5.63 7.46 3.35
N ILE A 8 6.69 7.70 4.11
CA ILE A 8 7.05 6.86 5.26
C ILE A 8 5.96 6.93 6.33
N GLN A 9 5.49 8.13 6.64
CA GLN A 9 4.45 8.34 7.66
C GLN A 9 3.11 7.69 7.27
N ASP A 10 2.69 7.83 6.02
CA ASP A 10 1.48 7.18 5.51
C ASP A 10 1.62 5.65 5.53
N ALA A 11 2.77 5.12 5.10
CA ALA A 11 3.03 3.69 5.13
C ALA A 11 3.03 3.13 6.55
N ALA A 12 3.66 3.85 7.49
CA ALA A 12 3.65 3.48 8.90
C ALA A 12 2.22 3.47 9.48
N THR A 13 1.42 4.49 9.18
CA THR A 13 0.03 4.58 9.64
C THR A 13 -0.82 3.43 9.12
N VAL A 14 -0.73 3.13 7.82
CA VAL A 14 -1.47 2.02 7.20
C VAL A 14 -1.04 0.69 7.83
N PHE A 15 0.26 0.47 7.96
CA PHE A 15 0.79 -0.76 8.53
C PHE A 15 0.39 -0.97 9.98
N VAL A 16 0.52 0.05 10.82
CA VAL A 16 0.11 -0.03 12.24
C VAL A 16 -1.38 -0.36 12.35
N ASN A 17 -2.23 0.30 11.57
CA ASN A 17 -3.66 0.03 11.58
C ASN A 17 -3.97 -1.41 11.16
N GLU A 18 -3.38 -1.90 10.08
CA GLU A 18 -3.58 -3.28 9.62
C GLU A 18 -3.09 -4.32 10.64
N VAL A 19 -1.91 -4.10 11.23
CA VAL A 19 -1.34 -5.01 12.22
C VAL A 19 -2.16 -5.01 13.51
N THR A 20 -2.55 -3.84 14.01
CA THR A 20 -3.33 -3.71 15.24
C THR A 20 -4.73 -4.30 15.09
N GLN A 21 -5.38 -4.09 13.95
CA GLN A 21 -6.74 -4.58 13.73
C GLN A 21 -6.81 -6.08 13.41
N ASN A 22 -5.78 -6.65 12.79
CA ASN A 22 -5.89 -7.97 12.16
C ASN A 22 -4.89 -9.01 12.68
N ILE A 23 -3.80 -8.61 13.34
CA ILE A 23 -2.70 -9.54 13.67
C ILE A 23 -2.35 -9.54 15.16
N CYS A 24 -2.43 -8.39 15.82
CA CYS A 24 -2.04 -8.26 17.23
C CYS A 24 -3.25 -8.29 18.16
N ASP A 25 -3.21 -9.20 19.13
CA ASP A 25 -4.09 -9.16 20.30
C ASP A 25 -3.36 -8.38 21.40
N GLU A 26 -3.92 -7.23 21.81
CA GLU A 26 -3.33 -6.35 22.84
C GLU A 26 -3.20 -7.01 24.22
N THR A 27 -3.92 -8.12 24.42
CA THR A 27 -3.96 -8.84 25.71
C THR A 27 -2.83 -9.88 25.86
N THR A 28 -2.11 -10.17 24.78
CA THR A 28 -1.10 -11.24 24.77
C THR A 28 0.31 -10.70 24.96
N ARG A 29 1.14 -11.39 25.74
CA ARG A 29 2.56 -11.06 25.94
C ARG A 29 3.28 -11.00 24.59
N ARG A 30 4.02 -9.91 24.35
CA ARG A 30 4.81 -9.70 23.14
C ARG A 30 5.77 -10.86 22.87
N GLN A 31 5.60 -11.57 21.77
CA GLN A 31 6.36 -12.75 21.39
C GLN A 31 7.40 -12.49 20.30
N GLY A 32 7.38 -11.30 19.69
CA GLY A 32 8.29 -10.96 18.60
C GLY A 32 8.11 -9.57 18.03
N ASN A 33 8.69 -9.35 16.85
CA ASN A 33 8.63 -8.09 16.12
C ASN A 33 8.20 -8.36 14.67
N ILE A 34 7.43 -7.43 14.11
CA ILE A 34 7.06 -7.43 12.68
C ILE A 34 7.73 -6.23 12.01
N VAL A 35 8.44 -6.46 10.92
CA VAL A 35 9.13 -5.43 10.15
C VAL A 35 8.51 -5.35 8.76
N LEU A 36 8.04 -4.15 8.40
CA LEU A 36 7.57 -3.82 7.05
C LEU A 36 8.68 -3.16 6.26
N ARG A 37 8.89 -3.61 5.02
CA ARG A 37 9.66 -2.91 4.00
C ARG A 37 8.79 -2.74 2.76
N ALA A 38 8.69 -1.53 2.26
CA ALA A 38 7.96 -1.25 1.03
C ALA A 38 8.84 -0.45 0.07
N GLY A 39 8.92 -0.90 -1.16
CA GLY A 39 9.68 -0.27 -2.23
C GLY A 39 8.83 -0.05 -3.48
N ALA A 40 8.99 1.10 -4.14
CA ALA A 40 8.31 1.36 -5.40
C ALA A 40 8.99 0.59 -6.53
N ILE A 41 8.27 -0.32 -7.19
CA ILE A 41 8.71 -0.98 -8.41
C ILE A 41 8.41 -0.09 -9.60
N TYR A 42 7.20 0.47 -9.61
CA TYR A 42 6.69 1.25 -10.72
C TYR A 42 5.76 2.36 -10.21
N ASN A 43 5.96 3.56 -10.73
CA ASN A 43 5.05 4.69 -10.49
C ASN A 43 5.04 5.57 -11.74
N LYS A 44 3.93 5.55 -12.47
CA LYS A 44 3.80 6.28 -13.72
C LYS A 44 2.48 7.01 -13.84
N ASN A 45 2.59 8.27 -14.19
CA ASN A 45 1.44 9.06 -14.63
C ASN A 45 1.16 8.78 -16.11
N ASN A 46 -0.10 8.50 -16.40
CA ASN A 46 -0.56 8.25 -17.75
C ASN A 46 -1.52 9.38 -18.17
N TYR A 47 -1.11 10.12 -19.19
CA TYR A 47 -1.83 11.29 -19.72
C TYR A 47 -2.64 10.97 -20.99
N LYS A 48 -2.99 9.70 -21.22
CA LYS A 48 -3.72 9.29 -22.43
C LYS A 48 -5.03 10.05 -22.65
N TRP A 49 -5.65 10.53 -21.58
CA TRP A 49 -6.89 11.29 -21.63
C TRP A 49 -6.71 12.78 -21.93
N SER A 50 -5.48 13.30 -21.80
CA SER A 50 -5.20 14.74 -21.99
C SER A 50 -5.42 15.20 -23.42
N TRP A 51 -5.19 14.36 -24.42
CA TRP A 51 -5.44 14.70 -25.82
C TRP A 51 -6.94 14.92 -26.08
N LEU A 52 -7.81 14.08 -25.49
CA LEU A 52 -9.25 14.20 -25.62
C LEU A 52 -9.78 15.46 -24.90
N SER A 53 -9.18 15.79 -23.75
CA SER A 53 -9.43 17.05 -23.05
C SER A 53 -9.09 18.26 -23.94
N GLY A 54 -7.94 18.24 -24.63
CA GLY A 54 -7.54 19.27 -25.59
C GLY A 54 -8.51 19.38 -26.77
N PHE A 55 -8.90 18.25 -27.35
CA PHE A 55 -9.83 18.22 -28.48
C PHE A 55 -11.22 18.78 -28.13
N THR A 56 -11.69 18.54 -26.93
CA THR A 56 -13.01 19.02 -26.46
C THR A 56 -12.95 20.36 -25.71
N PHE A 57 -11.82 21.07 -25.79
CA PHE A 57 -11.60 22.31 -25.03
C PHE A 57 -11.93 22.18 -23.53
N GLY A 58 -11.71 21.00 -22.96
CA GLY A 58 -11.97 20.71 -21.55
C GLY A 58 -13.43 20.52 -21.16
N THR A 59 -14.38 20.60 -22.11
CA THR A 59 -15.82 20.48 -21.79
C THR A 59 -16.15 19.11 -21.16
N LEU A 60 -15.56 18.01 -21.63
CA LEU A 60 -15.76 16.70 -21.04
C LEU A 60 -15.21 16.58 -19.62
N ASN A 61 -14.19 17.39 -19.27
CA ASN A 61 -13.62 17.41 -17.93
C ASN A 61 -14.57 18.08 -16.93
N LEU A 62 -15.43 19.02 -17.38
CA LEU A 62 -16.49 19.58 -16.55
C LEU A 62 -17.55 18.53 -16.16
N PHE A 63 -17.71 17.49 -16.97
CA PHE A 63 -18.58 16.35 -16.68
C PHE A 63 -17.85 15.21 -15.94
N GLY A 64 -16.64 15.46 -15.41
CA GLY A 64 -15.91 14.51 -14.56
C GLY A 64 -14.94 13.57 -15.30
N MET A 65 -14.69 13.80 -16.59
CA MET A 65 -13.69 13.02 -17.32
C MET A 65 -12.28 13.26 -16.74
N PRO A 66 -11.49 12.19 -16.48
CA PRO A 66 -10.17 12.33 -15.90
C PRO A 66 -9.16 12.94 -16.89
N PHE A 67 -8.23 13.74 -16.38
CA PHE A 67 -7.08 14.27 -17.13
C PHE A 67 -5.94 13.27 -17.24
N CYS A 68 -5.68 12.60 -16.15
CA CYS A 68 -4.62 11.60 -16.07
C CYS A 68 -4.96 10.49 -15.07
N SER A 69 -4.19 9.44 -15.12
CA SER A 69 -4.21 8.38 -14.10
C SER A 69 -2.78 8.13 -13.60
N ASN A 70 -2.65 7.77 -12.34
CA ASN A 70 -1.42 7.26 -11.76
C ASN A 70 -1.56 5.74 -11.57
N VAL A 71 -0.55 5.01 -12.00
CA VAL A 71 -0.42 3.58 -11.75
C VAL A 71 0.79 3.41 -10.83
N THR A 72 0.56 2.80 -9.68
CA THR A 72 1.60 2.52 -8.69
C THR A 72 1.65 1.02 -8.42
N GLU A 73 2.85 0.46 -8.49
CA GLU A 73 3.14 -0.91 -8.09
C GLU A 73 4.24 -0.86 -7.02
N LEU A 74 3.99 -1.49 -5.88
CA LEU A 74 4.90 -1.56 -4.75
C LEU A 74 5.29 -3.02 -4.50
N GLU A 75 6.56 -3.24 -4.16
CA GLU A 75 7.00 -4.46 -3.51
C GLU A 75 6.83 -4.28 -2.01
N VAL A 76 6.07 -5.20 -1.38
CA VAL A 76 5.76 -5.18 0.05
C VAL A 76 6.37 -6.43 0.67
N ILE A 77 7.27 -6.25 1.63
CA ILE A 77 7.93 -7.32 2.35
C ILE A 77 7.59 -7.21 3.82
N VAL A 78 7.05 -8.29 4.40
CA VAL A 78 6.79 -8.41 5.83
C VAL A 78 7.68 -9.51 6.39
N GLU A 79 8.48 -9.17 7.38
CA GLU A 79 9.37 -10.08 8.09
C GLU A 79 8.91 -10.20 9.55
N ILE A 80 8.76 -11.42 10.03
CA ILE A 80 8.35 -11.75 11.39
C ILE A 80 9.55 -12.34 12.13
N TYR A 81 9.89 -11.75 13.26
CA TYR A 81 11.00 -12.14 14.11
C TYR A 81 10.50 -12.60 15.48
N ASP A 82 11.16 -13.58 16.08
CA ASP A 82 10.90 -14.02 17.45
C ASP A 82 11.47 -13.03 18.50
N ALA A 83 11.27 -13.33 19.79
CA ALA A 83 11.79 -12.53 20.89
C ALA A 83 13.34 -12.49 20.95
N ARG A 84 14.01 -13.43 20.28
CA ARG A 84 15.48 -13.52 20.16
C ARG A 84 16.01 -12.89 18.88
N ASN A 85 15.14 -12.24 18.12
CA ASN A 85 15.45 -11.59 16.84
C ASN A 85 15.88 -12.58 15.72
N ASN A 86 15.41 -13.85 15.77
CA ASN A 86 15.57 -14.77 14.67
C ASN A 86 14.40 -14.61 13.71
N LEU A 87 14.67 -14.72 12.40
CA LEU A 87 13.65 -14.67 11.36
C LEU A 87 12.78 -15.94 11.41
N VAL A 88 11.50 -15.75 11.69
CA VAL A 88 10.49 -16.82 11.76
C VAL A 88 9.81 -17.03 10.42
N ALA A 89 9.42 -15.92 9.78
CA ALA A 89 8.76 -15.94 8.47
C ALA A 89 9.05 -14.66 7.69
N LYS A 90 9.04 -14.79 6.35
CA LYS A 90 9.19 -13.68 5.42
C LYS A 90 8.19 -13.84 4.28
N PHE A 91 7.42 -12.81 4.05
CA PHE A 91 6.45 -12.73 2.96
C PHE A 91 6.82 -11.58 2.04
N ASN A 92 6.68 -11.80 0.72
CA ASN A 92 6.93 -10.80 -0.29
C ASN A 92 5.78 -10.84 -1.31
N GLU A 93 5.07 -9.73 -1.44
CA GLU A 93 3.97 -9.59 -2.37
C GLU A 93 4.01 -8.25 -3.11
N ARG A 94 3.31 -8.19 -4.24
CA ARG A 94 3.17 -6.96 -5.01
C ARG A 94 1.80 -6.36 -4.79
N GLY A 95 1.82 -5.11 -4.36
CA GLY A 95 0.63 -4.29 -4.28
C GLY A 95 0.48 -3.41 -5.52
N TYR A 96 -0.75 -3.31 -6.02
CA TYR A 96 -1.09 -2.55 -7.21
C TYR A 96 -2.25 -1.61 -6.93
N ALA A 97 -2.14 -0.37 -7.43
CA ALA A 97 -3.25 0.55 -7.46
C ALA A 97 -3.22 1.46 -8.68
N LYS A 98 -4.42 1.90 -9.09
CA LYS A 98 -4.60 2.88 -10.15
C LYS A 98 -5.59 3.92 -9.68
N GLU A 99 -5.15 5.17 -9.68
CA GLU A 99 -5.97 6.32 -9.31
C GLU A 99 -6.09 7.33 -10.46
N TYR A 100 -7.19 8.05 -10.49
CA TYR A 100 -7.49 9.04 -11.51
C TYR A 100 -7.52 10.44 -10.93
N MET A 101 -7.11 11.41 -11.72
CA MET A 101 -7.24 12.83 -11.42
C MET A 101 -8.26 13.45 -12.38
N ALA A 102 -9.30 14.05 -11.83
CA ALA A 102 -10.33 14.80 -12.54
C ALA A 102 -10.51 16.18 -11.88
N PHE A 103 -11.28 17.10 -12.49
CA PHE A 103 -11.51 18.44 -11.93
C PHE A 103 -12.02 18.45 -10.49
N TYR A 104 -12.91 17.52 -10.17
CA TYR A 104 -13.59 17.44 -8.87
C TYR A 104 -13.03 16.35 -7.97
N HIS A 105 -11.97 15.62 -8.40
CA HIS A 105 -11.47 14.48 -7.68
C HIS A 105 -9.97 14.26 -7.88
N GLY A 106 -9.24 14.07 -6.79
CA GLY A 106 -7.86 13.59 -6.80
C GLY A 106 -6.79 14.62 -7.15
N TYR A 107 -7.12 15.92 -7.30
CA TYR A 107 -6.22 16.92 -7.85
C TYR A 107 -4.88 17.06 -7.12
N TYR A 108 -4.87 16.94 -5.78
CA TYR A 108 -3.67 17.09 -4.96
C TYR A 108 -3.14 15.79 -4.37
N GLU A 109 -3.97 14.74 -4.31
CA GLU A 109 -3.67 13.55 -3.51
C GLU A 109 -3.68 12.23 -4.29
N PHE A 110 -3.96 12.25 -5.60
CA PHE A 110 -4.11 11.00 -6.37
C PHE A 110 -2.87 10.09 -6.34
N GLN A 111 -1.66 10.67 -6.31
CA GLN A 111 -0.41 9.90 -6.18
C GLN A 111 -0.25 9.29 -4.79
N ARG A 112 -0.63 10.06 -3.75
CA ARG A 112 -0.63 9.59 -2.36
C ARG A 112 -1.62 8.46 -2.18
N ARG A 113 -2.84 8.63 -2.69
CA ARG A 113 -3.89 7.61 -2.65
C ARG A 113 -3.48 6.35 -3.39
N ALA A 114 -2.90 6.46 -4.59
CA ALA A 114 -2.40 5.33 -5.35
C ALA A 114 -1.34 4.55 -4.57
N ALA A 115 -0.38 5.23 -3.93
CA ALA A 115 0.63 4.58 -3.12
C ALA A 115 0.05 3.89 -1.88
N THR A 116 -0.89 4.56 -1.18
CA THR A 116 -1.56 3.99 0.00
C THR A 116 -2.39 2.75 -0.37
N LEU A 117 -3.17 2.83 -1.43
CA LEU A 117 -3.99 1.70 -1.90
C LEU A 117 -3.14 0.53 -2.41
N ALA A 118 -2.01 0.80 -3.08
CA ALA A 118 -1.08 -0.24 -3.49
C ALA A 118 -0.45 -0.93 -2.27
N LEU A 119 -0.11 -0.18 -1.22
CA LEU A 119 0.38 -0.76 0.03
C LEU A 119 -0.68 -1.63 0.70
N GLN A 120 -1.92 -1.16 0.79
CA GLN A 120 -3.04 -1.92 1.35
C GLN A 120 -3.30 -3.21 0.57
N ASP A 121 -3.29 -3.16 -0.77
CA ASP A 121 -3.44 -4.36 -1.61
C ASP A 121 -2.33 -5.39 -1.34
N GLY A 122 -1.07 -4.95 -1.23
CA GLY A 122 0.05 -5.81 -0.89
C GLY A 122 -0.04 -6.42 0.51
N LEU A 123 -0.42 -5.62 1.51
CA LEU A 123 -0.61 -6.09 2.89
C LEU A 123 -1.78 -7.07 3.01
N MET A 124 -2.87 -6.86 2.29
CA MET A 124 -4.02 -7.77 2.29
C MET A 124 -3.63 -9.15 1.74
N LYS A 125 -2.85 -9.21 0.66
CA LYS A 125 -2.32 -10.47 0.12
C LYS A 125 -1.39 -11.18 1.12
N ILE A 126 -0.51 -10.41 1.78
CA ILE A 126 0.39 -10.96 2.82
C ILE A 126 -0.42 -11.47 4.01
N LYS A 127 -1.49 -10.78 4.42
CA LYS A 127 -2.39 -11.24 5.47
C LYS A 127 -2.94 -12.63 5.18
N GLU A 128 -3.44 -12.87 3.97
CA GLU A 128 -3.94 -14.19 3.55
C GLU A 128 -2.86 -15.29 3.66
N LEU A 129 -1.60 -14.97 3.32
CA LEU A 129 -0.47 -15.89 3.47
C LEU A 129 -0.13 -16.15 4.95
N ILE A 130 -0.13 -15.12 5.79
CA ILE A 130 0.09 -15.27 7.24
C ILE A 130 -1.00 -16.12 7.87
N GLU A 131 -2.26 -15.92 7.51
CA GLU A 131 -3.38 -16.71 8.01
C GLU A 131 -3.23 -18.18 7.63
N LYS A 132 -2.84 -18.48 6.40
CA LYS A 132 -2.58 -19.84 5.92
C LYS A 132 -1.45 -20.52 6.68
N ASP A 133 -0.38 -19.81 6.99
CA ASP A 133 0.80 -20.33 7.66
C ASP A 133 0.76 -20.09 9.20
N SER A 134 -0.35 -19.62 9.74
CA SER A 134 -0.49 -19.17 11.13
C SER A 134 -0.07 -20.23 12.17
N GLN A 135 -0.41 -21.50 11.96
CA GLN A 135 -0.04 -22.58 12.88
C GLN A 135 1.48 -22.80 12.93
N ILE A 136 2.15 -22.72 11.78
CA ILE A 136 3.60 -22.89 11.67
C ILE A 136 4.31 -21.71 12.33
N ILE A 137 3.82 -20.50 12.10
CA ILE A 137 4.37 -19.28 12.68
C ILE A 137 4.24 -19.31 14.21
N GLN A 138 3.06 -19.65 14.74
CA GLN A 138 2.83 -19.74 16.18
C GLN A 138 3.70 -20.81 16.84
N ALA A 139 3.92 -21.95 16.20
CA ALA A 139 4.80 -23.00 16.71
C ALA A 139 6.26 -22.53 16.83
N LYS A 140 6.72 -21.66 15.92
CA LYS A 140 8.09 -21.11 15.92
C LYS A 140 8.26 -19.91 16.87
N LEU A 141 7.18 -19.23 17.22
CA LEU A 141 7.20 -18.07 18.14
C LEU A 141 7.19 -18.51 19.63
N ARG A 142 6.83 -19.74 19.91
CA ARG A 142 6.84 -20.34 21.27
C ARG A 142 8.24 -20.82 21.64
#